data_8d6ef723d743592561763b7606f59751
#
_entry.id   8d6ef723d743592561763b7606f59751
#
_cell.length_a   1.000
_cell.length_b   1.000
_cell.length_c   1.000
_cell.angle_alpha   90.00
_cell.angle_beta   90.00
_cell.angle_gamma   90.00
#
_symmetry.space_group_name_H-M   'P 1'
#
loop_
_entity.id
_entity.type
_entity.pdbx_description
1 polymer ?
#
loop_
_entity_poly.entity_id
_entity_poly.type
_entity_poly.pdbx_seq_one_letter_code
_entity_poly.pdbx_strand_id
1 'polypeptide(L)'
;MKVVLSIAGSDSGGGAGIQADIKSAQYHGVFMTTAITAVTAQNTKGVSGVCVLEPSFVKEQINSVLSDFKVASIKIGMLGSKKLVLEIEKAIKNLDIPIILDPVSISRAGSKLIDEEAVNSLKDLFKYSYLITPNKYEAKLFFGVSCIEDIKKLQKPQANILFKNMIESQDKTVDVLLTKDGEIKEFESLKANELNTHGTGCSYSSSIASLIAKNYSLEDAIKVSKDYIYNAIKNAPNLGAGNGPINHSLDDF
;
A
#
# COMPACT_ATOMS: atom_id res chain seq x y z
N MET A 1 7.20 4.10 21.42
CA MET A 1 6.51 4.27 20.12
C MET A 1 6.82 3.04 19.26
N LYS A 2 5.87 2.51 18.49
CA LYS A 2 6.12 1.43 17.54
C LYS A 2 6.77 1.99 16.29
N VAL A 3 7.62 1.17 15.64
CA VAL A 3 8.34 1.54 14.43
C VAL A 3 7.86 0.68 13.26
N VAL A 4 7.59 1.32 12.13
CA VAL A 4 7.24 0.66 10.85
C VAL A 4 8.29 1.05 9.81
N LEU A 5 8.68 0.11 8.95
CA LEU A 5 9.54 0.38 7.79
C LEU A 5 8.68 0.44 6.54
N SER A 6 8.69 1.57 5.82
CA SER A 6 8.16 1.68 4.46
C SER A 6 9.27 1.49 3.43
N ILE A 7 9.06 0.53 2.51
CA ILE A 7 9.93 0.29 1.35
C ILE A 7 9.12 0.68 0.11
N ALA A 8 9.31 1.91 -0.39
CA ALA A 8 8.48 2.45 -1.47
C ALA A 8 9.15 3.61 -2.20
N GLY A 9 8.55 4.05 -3.30
CA GLY A 9 8.97 5.22 -4.05
C GLY A 9 8.62 6.53 -3.35
N SER A 10 9.35 7.59 -3.70
CA SER A 10 9.13 8.96 -3.20
C SER A 10 8.34 9.77 -4.23
N ASP A 11 7.23 10.35 -3.80
CA ASP A 11 6.39 11.26 -4.59
C ASP A 11 6.74 12.72 -4.29
N SER A 12 7.33 13.43 -5.27
CA SER A 12 7.67 14.85 -5.13
C SER A 12 6.44 15.75 -4.93
N GLY A 13 5.25 15.29 -5.37
CA GLY A 13 3.97 15.96 -5.11
C GLY A 13 3.45 15.78 -3.69
N GLY A 14 4.07 14.90 -2.89
CA GLY A 14 3.79 14.72 -1.48
C GLY A 14 2.49 14.00 -1.14
N GLY A 15 1.75 13.49 -2.13
CA GLY A 15 0.44 12.88 -1.95
C GLY A 15 0.44 11.36 -1.85
N ALA A 16 1.47 10.68 -2.37
CA ALA A 16 1.59 9.22 -2.41
C ALA A 16 2.97 8.73 -1.93
N GLY A 17 3.29 7.46 -2.16
CA GLY A 17 4.57 6.86 -1.81
C GLY A 17 4.92 7.03 -0.34
N ILE A 18 6.23 7.13 -0.05
CA ILE A 18 6.71 7.29 1.33
C ILE A 18 6.14 8.51 2.04
N GLN A 19 5.79 9.58 1.31
CA GLN A 19 5.21 10.78 1.90
C GLN A 19 3.81 10.50 2.47
N ALA A 20 2.98 9.77 1.75
CA ALA A 20 1.68 9.31 2.24
C ALA A 20 1.84 8.31 3.39
N ASP A 21 2.84 7.44 3.29
CA ASP A 21 3.12 6.41 4.31
C ASP A 21 3.50 7.06 5.64
N ILE A 22 4.43 8.03 5.63
CA ILE A 22 4.87 8.78 6.83
C ILE A 22 3.68 9.51 7.47
N LYS A 23 2.88 10.23 6.67
CA LYS A 23 1.72 10.99 7.15
C LYS A 23 0.68 10.06 7.80
N SER A 24 0.38 8.93 7.17
CA SER A 24 -0.56 7.94 7.70
C SER A 24 -0.06 7.31 9.00
N ALA A 25 1.24 6.99 9.08
CA ALA A 25 1.84 6.47 10.30
C ALA A 25 1.81 7.49 11.43
N GLN A 26 2.11 8.75 11.14
CA GLN A 26 2.05 9.86 12.10
C GLN A 26 0.63 10.02 12.67
N TYR A 27 -0.40 9.96 11.82
CA TYR A 27 -1.80 10.00 12.26
C TYR A 27 -2.11 8.88 13.27
N HIS A 28 -1.57 7.67 13.05
CA HIS A 28 -1.76 6.53 13.97
C HIS A 28 -0.78 6.52 15.18
N GLY A 29 0.04 7.55 15.36
CA GLY A 29 1.02 7.65 16.45
C GLY A 29 2.15 6.62 16.33
N VAL A 30 2.57 6.27 15.12
CA VAL A 30 3.63 5.32 14.80
C VAL A 30 4.81 6.05 14.15
N PHE A 31 6.03 5.68 14.50
CA PHE A 31 7.24 6.21 13.86
C PHE A 31 7.52 5.42 12.58
N MET A 32 7.61 6.13 11.45
CA MET A 32 7.89 5.51 10.15
C MET A 32 9.35 5.76 9.75
N THR A 33 10.09 4.68 9.54
CA THR A 33 11.38 4.67 8.84
C THR A 33 11.15 4.35 7.36
N THR A 34 12.09 4.70 6.48
CA THR A 34 11.92 4.51 5.03
C THR A 34 13.14 3.91 4.37
N ALA A 35 12.90 3.07 3.35
CA ALA A 35 13.86 2.69 2.33
C ALA A 35 13.29 3.11 0.97
N ILE A 36 13.91 4.11 0.33
CA ILE A 36 13.41 4.69 -0.91
C ILE A 36 13.83 3.81 -2.08
N THR A 37 12.86 3.36 -2.89
CA THR A 37 13.09 2.50 -4.06
C THR A 37 13.30 3.29 -5.35
N ALA A 38 12.59 4.41 -5.48
CA ALA A 38 12.66 5.30 -6.61
C ALA A 38 12.28 6.72 -6.19
N VAL A 39 12.76 7.71 -6.94
CA VAL A 39 12.35 9.11 -6.79
C VAL A 39 11.59 9.50 -8.05
N THR A 40 10.44 10.16 -7.89
CA THR A 40 9.62 10.60 -9.03
C THR A 40 9.62 12.12 -9.17
N ALA A 41 9.59 12.59 -10.41
CA ALA A 41 9.15 13.94 -10.75
C ALA A 41 7.64 13.85 -11.01
N GLN A 42 6.85 14.19 -9.99
CA GLN A 42 5.41 13.94 -9.96
C GLN A 42 4.67 15.12 -9.36
N ASN A 43 3.46 15.37 -9.82
CA ASN A 43 2.51 16.32 -9.27
C ASN A 43 1.07 15.78 -9.45
N THR A 44 0.05 16.60 -9.15
CA THR A 44 -1.36 16.19 -9.26
C THR A 44 -1.82 15.85 -10.68
N LYS A 45 -1.08 16.28 -11.71
CA LYS A 45 -1.39 16.02 -13.13
C LYS A 45 -0.79 14.71 -13.64
N GLY A 46 0.27 14.19 -12.97
CA GLY A 46 0.92 12.92 -13.36
C GLY A 46 2.39 12.83 -13.02
N VAL A 47 3.01 11.77 -13.53
CA VAL A 47 4.43 11.45 -13.36
C VAL A 47 5.16 11.80 -14.65
N SER A 48 6.12 12.74 -14.60
CA SER A 48 6.94 13.16 -15.74
C SER A 48 8.32 12.49 -15.77
N GLY A 49 8.74 11.88 -14.67
CA GLY A 49 10.02 11.17 -14.59
C GLY A 49 10.09 10.23 -13.39
N VAL A 50 10.83 9.13 -13.55
CA VAL A 50 11.10 8.15 -12.49
C VAL A 50 12.59 7.82 -12.51
N CYS A 51 13.26 7.96 -11.37
CA CYS A 51 14.62 7.52 -11.15
C CYS A 51 14.59 6.36 -10.15
N VAL A 52 14.77 5.14 -10.63
CA VAL A 52 14.89 3.94 -9.78
C VAL A 52 16.26 3.94 -9.15
N LEU A 53 16.35 3.76 -7.84
CA LEU A 53 17.61 3.70 -7.12
C LEU A 53 18.29 2.34 -7.35
N GLU A 54 19.63 2.35 -7.20
CA GLU A 54 20.42 1.12 -7.32
C GLU A 54 19.97 0.09 -6.28
N PRO A 55 19.65 -1.16 -6.68
CA PRO A 55 19.12 -2.18 -5.79
C PRO A 55 19.99 -2.47 -4.57
N SER A 56 21.32 -2.45 -4.71
CA SER A 56 22.26 -2.60 -3.60
C SER A 56 22.10 -1.49 -2.56
N PHE A 57 21.91 -0.25 -3.01
CA PHE A 57 21.73 0.88 -2.10
C PHE A 57 20.37 0.84 -1.37
N VAL A 58 19.32 0.38 -2.05
CA VAL A 58 18.02 0.17 -1.36
C VAL A 58 18.14 -0.91 -0.29
N LYS A 59 18.88 -1.99 -0.57
CA LYS A 59 19.18 -3.01 0.45
C LYS A 59 19.98 -2.44 1.62
N GLU A 60 20.96 -1.56 1.37
CA GLU A 60 21.70 -0.88 2.44
C GLU A 60 20.80 -0.02 3.31
N GLN A 61 19.84 0.72 2.73
CA GLN A 61 18.84 1.45 3.51
C GLN A 61 18.02 0.53 4.42
N ILE A 62 17.55 -0.61 3.88
CA ILE A 62 16.79 -1.61 4.66
C ILE A 62 17.65 -2.15 5.81
N ASN A 63 18.89 -2.55 5.53
CA ASN A 63 19.80 -3.07 6.54
C ASN A 63 20.13 -2.04 7.62
N SER A 64 20.36 -0.78 7.25
CA SER A 64 20.61 0.32 8.20
C SER A 64 19.46 0.48 9.19
N VAL A 65 18.22 0.44 8.69
CA VAL A 65 17.03 0.54 9.55
C VAL A 65 16.91 -0.70 10.45
N LEU A 66 17.01 -1.90 9.88
CA LEU A 66 16.82 -3.15 10.63
C LEU A 66 17.93 -3.41 11.67
N SER A 67 19.12 -2.84 11.48
CA SER A 67 20.24 -3.01 12.43
C SER A 67 20.10 -2.14 13.69
N ASP A 68 19.28 -1.09 13.64
CA ASP A 68 19.15 -0.12 14.74
C ASP A 68 17.73 -0.09 15.34
N PHE A 69 16.70 -0.17 14.50
CA PHE A 69 15.32 -0.05 14.94
C PHE A 69 14.64 -1.41 15.15
N LYS A 70 13.87 -1.53 16.24
CA LYS A 70 12.96 -2.66 16.44
C LYS A 70 11.70 -2.46 15.58
N VAL A 71 11.79 -2.81 14.30
CA VAL A 71 10.69 -2.72 13.35
C VAL A 71 9.59 -3.72 13.72
N ALA A 72 8.36 -3.23 13.86
CA ALA A 72 7.20 -4.02 14.27
C ALA A 72 6.30 -4.47 13.09
N SER A 73 6.37 -3.78 11.95
CA SER A 73 5.78 -4.19 10.67
C SER A 73 6.52 -3.52 9.51
N ILE A 74 6.36 -4.09 8.31
CA ILE A 74 6.93 -3.55 7.07
C ILE A 74 5.78 -3.28 6.11
N LYS A 75 5.78 -2.10 5.47
CA LYS A 75 4.93 -1.82 4.31
C LYS A 75 5.80 -1.80 3.06
N ILE A 76 5.39 -2.53 2.03
CA ILE A 76 6.04 -2.51 0.71
C ILE A 76 5.07 -1.89 -0.29
N GLY A 77 5.54 -0.90 -1.05
CA GLY A 77 4.79 -0.23 -2.12
C GLY A 77 5.47 -0.38 -3.49
N MET A 78 5.60 0.74 -4.23
CA MET A 78 6.23 0.75 -5.56
C MET A 78 7.69 0.29 -5.51
N LEU A 79 8.06 -0.68 -6.35
CA LEU A 79 9.41 -1.23 -6.42
C LEU A 79 10.19 -0.86 -7.70
N GLY A 80 9.51 -0.61 -8.82
CA GLY A 80 10.10 -0.07 -10.04
C GLY A 80 10.77 -1.08 -10.97
N SER A 81 11.48 -2.11 -10.49
CA SER A 81 12.19 -3.06 -11.35
C SER A 81 12.31 -4.46 -10.76
N LYS A 82 12.45 -5.48 -11.63
CA LYS A 82 12.71 -6.87 -11.25
C LYS A 82 13.95 -7.03 -10.36
N LYS A 83 15.04 -6.36 -10.70
CA LYS A 83 16.29 -6.44 -9.92
C LYS A 83 16.06 -5.97 -8.47
N LEU A 84 15.28 -4.93 -8.30
CA LEU A 84 14.95 -4.39 -6.98
C LEU A 84 14.06 -5.36 -6.19
N VAL A 85 13.04 -5.96 -6.84
CA VAL A 85 12.20 -7.00 -6.20
C VAL A 85 13.07 -8.13 -5.65
N LEU A 86 14.03 -8.64 -6.43
CA LEU A 86 14.92 -9.73 -6.00
C LEU A 86 15.83 -9.33 -4.84
N GLU A 87 16.35 -8.09 -4.80
CA GLU A 87 17.16 -7.64 -3.67
C GLU A 87 16.33 -7.42 -2.41
N ILE A 88 15.12 -6.92 -2.54
CA ILE A 88 14.18 -6.79 -1.42
C ILE A 88 13.78 -8.16 -0.88
N GLU A 89 13.48 -9.13 -1.77
CA GLU A 89 13.20 -10.52 -1.34
C GLU A 89 14.34 -11.07 -0.46
N LYS A 90 15.60 -10.91 -0.90
CA LYS A 90 16.76 -11.35 -0.11
C LYS A 90 16.85 -10.67 1.26
N ALA A 91 16.44 -9.41 1.36
CA ALA A 91 16.47 -8.65 2.60
C ALA A 91 15.37 -9.08 3.59
N ILE A 92 14.19 -9.49 3.08
CA ILE A 92 13.02 -9.75 3.93
C ILE A 92 12.73 -11.23 4.20
N LYS A 93 13.23 -12.16 3.39
CA LYS A 93 12.84 -13.58 3.40
C LYS A 93 13.03 -14.31 4.73
N ASN A 94 13.91 -13.84 5.60
CA ASN A 94 14.22 -14.45 6.89
C ASN A 94 13.68 -13.62 8.07
N LEU A 95 12.86 -12.59 7.80
CA LEU A 95 12.30 -11.74 8.85
C LEU A 95 10.99 -12.35 9.37
N ASP A 96 10.86 -12.40 10.68
CA ASP A 96 9.60 -12.73 11.37
C ASP A 96 8.87 -11.42 11.74
N ILE A 97 8.58 -10.62 10.72
CA ILE A 97 7.92 -9.31 10.84
C ILE A 97 6.74 -9.29 9.87
N PRO A 98 5.52 -8.92 10.28
CA PRO A 98 4.38 -8.83 9.37
C PRO A 98 4.64 -7.82 8.25
N ILE A 99 4.46 -8.27 7.00
CA ILE A 99 4.68 -7.48 5.79
C ILE A 99 3.34 -7.20 5.12
N ILE A 100 3.02 -5.92 4.93
CA ILE A 100 1.86 -5.45 4.17
C ILE A 100 2.35 -5.01 2.80
N LEU A 101 1.99 -5.79 1.78
CA LEU A 101 2.38 -5.56 0.38
C LEU A 101 1.25 -4.89 -0.38
N ASP A 102 1.46 -3.64 -0.81
CA ASP A 102 0.63 -2.95 -1.80
C ASP A 102 1.25 -3.17 -3.18
N PRO A 103 0.70 -4.06 -4.03
CA PRO A 103 1.37 -4.50 -5.27
C PRO A 103 1.20 -3.47 -6.40
N VAL A 104 1.68 -2.23 -6.14
CA VAL A 104 1.49 -1.08 -7.01
C VAL A 104 2.10 -1.34 -8.38
N SER A 105 1.26 -1.41 -9.41
CA SER A 105 1.67 -1.67 -10.80
C SER A 105 1.50 -0.45 -11.71
N ILE A 106 0.47 0.37 -11.45
CA ILE A 106 0.14 1.57 -12.22
C ILE A 106 -0.15 2.72 -11.24
N SER A 107 0.32 3.92 -11.57
CA SER A 107 -0.02 5.13 -10.82
C SER A 107 -1.51 5.47 -10.98
N ARG A 108 -2.07 6.25 -10.07
CA ARG A 108 -3.44 6.76 -10.19
C ARG A 108 -3.67 7.55 -11.49
N ALA A 109 -2.63 8.19 -12.02
CA ALA A 109 -2.66 8.90 -13.31
C ALA A 109 -2.48 7.98 -14.53
N GLY A 110 -2.43 6.65 -14.35
CA GLY A 110 -2.32 5.67 -15.44
C GLY A 110 -0.90 5.38 -15.93
N SER A 111 0.14 5.98 -15.33
CA SER A 111 1.52 5.69 -15.70
C SER A 111 1.95 4.32 -15.20
N LYS A 112 2.58 3.50 -16.04
CA LYS A 112 3.21 2.24 -15.60
C LYS A 112 4.36 2.55 -14.63
N LEU A 113 4.33 1.95 -13.45
CA LEU A 113 5.32 2.14 -12.39
C LEU A 113 6.28 0.95 -12.26
N ILE A 114 5.98 -0.16 -12.92
CA ILE A 114 6.82 -1.35 -12.97
C ILE A 114 6.81 -1.93 -14.40
N ASP A 115 7.87 -2.60 -14.79
CA ASP A 115 7.94 -3.33 -16.05
C ASP A 115 7.23 -4.70 -15.97
N GLU A 116 7.00 -5.36 -17.13
CA GLU A 116 6.30 -6.65 -17.18
C GLU A 116 7.06 -7.78 -16.48
N GLU A 117 8.38 -7.72 -16.50
CA GLU A 117 9.22 -8.70 -15.81
C GLU A 117 9.13 -8.54 -14.29
N ALA A 118 9.03 -7.29 -13.82
CA ALA A 118 8.84 -7.00 -12.40
C ALA A 118 7.46 -7.43 -11.90
N VAL A 119 6.41 -7.37 -12.72
CA VAL A 119 5.07 -7.88 -12.39
C VAL A 119 5.13 -9.36 -11.98
N ASN A 120 5.82 -10.19 -12.76
CA ASN A 120 5.95 -11.61 -12.44
C ASN A 120 6.79 -11.85 -11.17
N SER A 121 7.89 -11.11 -11.02
CA SER A 121 8.76 -11.22 -9.84
C SER A 121 8.09 -10.73 -8.57
N LEU A 122 7.14 -9.78 -8.66
CA LEU A 122 6.41 -9.28 -7.49
C LEU A 122 5.58 -10.40 -6.82
N LYS A 123 5.11 -11.39 -7.59
CA LYS A 123 4.41 -12.57 -7.05
C LYS A 123 5.29 -13.39 -6.10
N ASP A 124 6.60 -13.36 -6.29
CA ASP A 124 7.54 -14.08 -5.41
C ASP A 124 7.54 -13.51 -3.98
N LEU A 125 7.14 -12.24 -3.80
CA LEU A 125 7.00 -11.62 -2.48
C LEU A 125 5.72 -12.02 -1.75
N PHE A 126 4.72 -12.58 -2.45
CA PHE A 126 3.42 -12.93 -1.85
C PHE A 126 3.56 -13.94 -0.70
N LYS A 127 4.45 -14.92 -0.85
CA LYS A 127 4.70 -15.96 0.17
C LYS A 127 5.30 -15.41 1.47
N TYR A 128 5.90 -14.21 1.43
CA TYR A 128 6.46 -13.54 2.61
C TYR A 128 5.50 -12.51 3.20
N SER A 129 4.40 -12.22 2.50
CA SER A 129 3.46 -11.20 2.91
C SER A 129 2.48 -11.73 3.97
N TYR A 130 2.22 -10.91 4.98
CA TYR A 130 1.12 -11.12 5.92
C TYR A 130 -0.22 -10.72 5.29
N LEU A 131 -0.20 -9.61 4.53
CA LEU A 131 -1.36 -9.09 3.80
C LEU A 131 -0.92 -8.51 2.45
N ILE A 132 -1.71 -8.79 1.40
CA ILE A 132 -1.59 -8.16 0.08
C ILE A 132 -2.83 -7.30 -0.15
N THR A 133 -2.68 -6.08 -0.69
CA THR A 133 -3.79 -5.12 -0.82
C THR A 133 -4.04 -4.68 -2.28
N PRO A 134 -4.43 -5.59 -3.20
CA PRO A 134 -4.65 -5.24 -4.60
C PRO A 134 -5.91 -4.38 -4.78
N ASN A 135 -5.84 -3.38 -5.67
CA ASN A 135 -7.02 -2.74 -6.24
C ASN A 135 -7.65 -3.64 -7.34
N LYS A 136 -8.79 -3.23 -7.93
CA LYS A 136 -9.48 -4.02 -8.98
C LYS A 136 -8.58 -4.40 -10.16
N TYR A 137 -7.72 -3.48 -10.62
CA TYR A 137 -6.81 -3.76 -11.73
C TYR A 137 -5.76 -4.80 -11.33
N GLU A 138 -5.16 -4.63 -10.17
CA GLU A 138 -4.15 -5.53 -9.60
C GLU A 138 -4.75 -6.89 -9.23
N ALA A 139 -6.00 -6.93 -8.74
CA ALA A 139 -6.74 -8.16 -8.49
C ALA A 139 -6.87 -9.00 -9.76
N LYS A 140 -7.23 -8.36 -10.88
CA LYS A 140 -7.29 -9.02 -12.19
C LYS A 140 -5.91 -9.44 -12.68
N LEU A 141 -4.90 -8.56 -12.55
CA LEU A 141 -3.54 -8.79 -13.05
C LEU A 141 -2.85 -9.96 -12.32
N PHE A 142 -2.92 -9.98 -10.98
CA PHE A 142 -2.15 -10.92 -10.18
C PHE A 142 -2.90 -12.21 -9.84
N PHE A 143 -4.24 -12.13 -9.73
CA PHE A 143 -5.07 -13.21 -9.21
C PHE A 143 -6.16 -13.68 -10.20
N GLY A 144 -6.34 -12.99 -11.33
CA GLY A 144 -7.44 -13.29 -12.28
C GLY A 144 -8.82 -12.93 -11.74
N VAL A 145 -8.91 -12.13 -10.67
CA VAL A 145 -10.14 -11.78 -9.97
C VAL A 145 -10.75 -10.52 -10.56
N SER A 146 -11.99 -10.59 -10.97
CA SER A 146 -12.77 -9.44 -11.48
C SER A 146 -14.06 -9.19 -10.69
N CYS A 147 -14.53 -10.18 -9.93
CA CYS A 147 -15.75 -10.11 -9.11
C CYS A 147 -15.62 -10.99 -7.86
N ILE A 148 -16.62 -10.94 -6.99
CA ILE A 148 -16.63 -11.73 -5.73
C ILE A 148 -16.66 -13.23 -6.02
N GLU A 149 -17.38 -13.65 -7.06
CA GLU A 149 -17.46 -15.05 -7.45
C GLU A 149 -16.10 -15.62 -7.81
N ASP A 150 -15.20 -14.81 -8.37
CA ASP A 150 -13.83 -15.22 -8.65
C ASP A 150 -13.01 -15.37 -7.36
N ILE A 151 -13.22 -14.50 -6.37
CA ILE A 151 -12.58 -14.62 -5.05
C ILE A 151 -12.96 -15.96 -4.39
N LYS A 152 -14.24 -16.34 -4.45
CA LYS A 152 -14.74 -17.61 -3.91
C LYS A 152 -14.13 -18.86 -4.55
N LYS A 153 -13.63 -18.73 -5.79
CA LYS A 153 -12.94 -19.81 -6.51
C LYS A 153 -11.46 -19.93 -6.17
N LEU A 154 -10.88 -18.87 -5.60
CA LEU A 154 -9.50 -18.93 -5.14
C LEU A 154 -9.40 -19.93 -3.99
N GLN A 155 -8.52 -20.92 -4.17
CA GLN A 155 -8.15 -21.83 -3.09
C GLN A 155 -7.31 -21.07 -2.07
N LYS A 156 -6.99 -21.72 -0.93
CA LYS A 156 -6.20 -21.14 0.16
C LYS A 156 -4.99 -20.37 -0.36
N PRO A 157 -4.96 -19.03 -0.21
CA PRO A 157 -3.86 -18.21 -0.72
C PRO A 157 -2.62 -18.32 0.18
N GLN A 158 -1.47 -17.95 -0.35
CA GLN A 158 -0.21 -17.94 0.42
C GLN A 158 -0.18 -16.85 1.52
N ALA A 159 -0.95 -15.77 1.34
CA ALA A 159 -1.10 -14.65 2.25
C ALA A 159 -2.58 -14.26 2.38
N ASN A 160 -2.93 -13.47 3.39
CA ASN A 160 -4.22 -12.78 3.41
C ASN A 160 -4.27 -11.77 2.25
N ILE A 161 -5.41 -11.64 1.59
CA ILE A 161 -5.58 -10.73 0.44
C ILE A 161 -6.79 -9.82 0.69
N LEU A 162 -6.56 -8.51 0.72
CA LEU A 162 -7.61 -7.51 0.81
C LEU A 162 -7.86 -6.91 -0.58
N PHE A 163 -8.86 -7.40 -1.27
CA PHE A 163 -9.31 -6.89 -2.56
C PHE A 163 -10.07 -5.57 -2.35
N LYS A 164 -9.47 -4.45 -2.76
CA LYS A 164 -10.01 -3.10 -2.53
C LYS A 164 -11.14 -2.77 -3.51
N ASN A 165 -12.23 -2.21 -2.99
CA ASN A 165 -13.37 -1.68 -3.76
C ASN A 165 -13.98 -2.69 -4.74
N MET A 166 -14.12 -3.97 -4.35
CA MET A 166 -14.65 -5.01 -5.24
C MET A 166 -16.12 -4.79 -5.59
N ILE A 167 -16.91 -4.28 -4.64
CA ILE A 167 -18.28 -3.84 -4.87
C ILE A 167 -18.34 -2.34 -4.70
N GLU A 168 -18.99 -1.68 -5.64
CA GLU A 168 -19.30 -0.26 -5.57
C GLU A 168 -20.75 -0.04 -5.95
N SER A 169 -21.45 0.74 -5.12
CA SER A 169 -22.76 1.31 -5.43
C SER A 169 -22.66 2.84 -5.52
N GLN A 170 -23.78 3.50 -5.63
CA GLN A 170 -23.83 4.96 -5.63
C GLN A 170 -23.25 5.55 -4.33
N ASP A 171 -23.57 4.93 -3.18
CA ASP A 171 -23.26 5.48 -1.86
C ASP A 171 -22.22 4.68 -1.06
N LYS A 172 -21.85 3.47 -1.53
CA LYS A 172 -21.05 2.53 -0.74
C LYS A 172 -19.94 1.87 -1.56
N THR A 173 -18.88 1.51 -0.86
CA THR A 173 -17.79 0.68 -1.39
C THR A 173 -17.44 -0.43 -0.42
N VAL A 174 -17.15 -1.62 -0.95
CA VAL A 174 -16.83 -2.81 -0.15
C VAL A 174 -15.48 -3.38 -0.56
N ASP A 175 -14.62 -3.57 0.43
CA ASP A 175 -13.41 -4.35 0.29
C ASP A 175 -13.69 -5.79 0.74
N VAL A 176 -13.06 -6.76 0.11
CA VAL A 176 -13.23 -8.17 0.41
C VAL A 176 -11.90 -8.78 0.85
N LEU A 177 -11.85 -9.24 2.10
CA LEU A 177 -10.71 -9.98 2.63
C LEU A 177 -10.91 -11.47 2.37
N LEU A 178 -9.93 -12.09 1.71
CA LEU A 178 -9.74 -13.54 1.69
C LEU A 178 -8.58 -13.88 2.62
N THR A 179 -8.87 -14.60 3.69
CA THR A 179 -7.83 -15.00 4.65
C THR A 179 -7.01 -16.19 4.13
N LYS A 180 -5.83 -16.40 4.72
CA LYS A 180 -4.99 -17.58 4.46
C LYS A 180 -5.74 -18.92 4.67
N ASP A 181 -6.73 -18.92 5.58
CA ASP A 181 -7.52 -20.10 5.91
C ASP A 181 -8.70 -20.32 4.96
N GLY A 182 -8.94 -19.36 4.04
CA GLY A 182 -10.01 -19.41 3.05
C GLY A 182 -11.31 -18.76 3.51
N GLU A 183 -11.33 -18.06 4.64
CA GLU A 183 -12.49 -17.27 5.07
C GLU A 183 -12.63 -15.99 4.23
N ILE A 184 -13.87 -15.60 3.93
CA ILE A 184 -14.18 -14.36 3.21
C ILE A 184 -14.90 -13.42 4.16
N LYS A 185 -14.42 -12.17 4.27
CA LYS A 185 -15.01 -11.11 5.08
C LYS A 185 -15.13 -9.83 4.28
N GLU A 186 -16.24 -9.13 4.46
CA GLU A 186 -16.55 -7.89 3.75
C GLU A 186 -16.43 -6.69 4.68
N PHE A 187 -15.85 -5.61 4.18
CA PHE A 187 -15.68 -4.34 4.88
C PHE A 187 -16.34 -3.23 4.06
N GLU A 188 -17.46 -2.76 4.54
CA GLU A 188 -18.23 -1.69 3.90
C GLU A 188 -17.81 -0.32 4.44
N SER A 189 -17.85 0.70 3.59
CA SER A 189 -17.82 2.11 3.98
C SER A 189 -18.67 2.95 3.02
N LEU A 190 -18.99 4.17 3.41
CA LEU A 190 -19.58 5.14 2.51
C LEU A 190 -18.57 5.51 1.41
N LYS A 191 -19.09 5.85 0.25
CA LYS A 191 -18.31 6.35 -0.87
C LYS A 191 -18.08 7.86 -0.69
N ALA A 192 -16.83 8.30 -0.63
CA ALA A 192 -16.51 9.71 -0.60
C ALA A 192 -16.49 10.31 -2.01
N ASN A 193 -16.65 11.62 -2.12
CA ASN A 193 -16.56 12.32 -3.40
C ASN A 193 -15.13 12.24 -3.96
N GLU A 194 -14.97 11.83 -5.23
CA GLU A 194 -13.75 11.22 -5.74
C GLU A 194 -12.78 12.16 -6.46
N LEU A 195 -12.89 13.48 -6.29
CA LEU A 195 -12.03 14.40 -7.02
C LEU A 195 -10.56 14.36 -6.56
N ASN A 196 -10.32 14.12 -5.26
CA ASN A 196 -9.00 14.14 -4.66
C ASN A 196 -8.72 12.81 -3.96
N THR A 197 -8.15 11.86 -4.68
CA THR A 197 -7.92 10.49 -4.22
C THR A 197 -6.47 10.04 -4.37
N HIS A 198 -5.56 10.98 -4.70
CA HIS A 198 -4.15 10.66 -4.86
C HIS A 198 -3.53 10.20 -3.54
N GLY A 199 -2.87 9.04 -3.58
CA GLY A 199 -2.24 8.42 -2.42
C GLY A 199 -3.14 7.54 -1.56
N THR A 200 -4.43 7.39 -1.88
CA THR A 200 -5.38 6.53 -1.14
C THR A 200 -4.85 5.12 -0.90
N GLY A 201 -4.31 4.46 -1.94
CA GLY A 201 -3.77 3.09 -1.82
C GLY A 201 -2.59 3.00 -0.86
N CYS A 202 -1.61 3.89 -1.02
CA CYS A 202 -0.44 3.98 -0.14
C CYS A 202 -0.86 4.25 1.31
N SER A 203 -1.74 5.24 1.52
CA SER A 203 -2.23 5.60 2.85
C SER A 203 -2.99 4.46 3.51
N TYR A 204 -3.80 3.72 2.75
CA TYR A 204 -4.56 2.59 3.28
C TYR A 204 -3.65 1.45 3.74
N SER A 205 -2.74 1.00 2.88
CA SER A 205 -1.79 -0.06 3.22
C SER A 205 -0.86 0.33 4.37
N SER A 206 -0.46 1.60 4.44
CA SER A 206 0.39 2.13 5.50
C SER A 206 -0.35 2.31 6.83
N SER A 207 -1.62 2.71 6.79
CA SER A 207 -2.52 2.73 7.95
C SER A 207 -2.67 1.33 8.54
N ILE A 208 -2.97 0.31 7.70
CA ILE A 208 -3.04 -1.08 8.15
C ILE A 208 -1.71 -1.54 8.77
N ALA A 209 -0.57 -1.26 8.12
CA ALA A 209 0.74 -1.61 8.66
C ALA A 209 1.00 -0.98 10.03
N SER A 210 0.60 0.28 10.21
CA SER A 210 0.73 1.02 11.47
C SER A 210 -0.11 0.39 12.60
N LEU A 211 -1.34 -0.02 12.30
CA LEU A 211 -2.23 -0.65 13.28
C LEU A 211 -1.79 -2.08 13.62
N ILE A 212 -1.31 -2.86 12.64
CA ILE A 212 -0.69 -4.17 12.88
C ILE A 212 0.55 -4.03 13.78
N ALA A 213 1.40 -3.02 13.56
CA ALA A 213 2.53 -2.72 14.45
C ALA A 213 2.09 -2.44 15.89
N LYS A 214 0.88 -1.89 16.09
CA LYS A 214 0.25 -1.64 17.39
C LYS A 214 -0.49 -2.86 17.97
N ASN A 215 -0.39 -4.04 17.36
CA ASN A 215 -1.02 -5.31 17.72
C ASN A 215 -2.56 -5.31 17.59
N TYR A 216 -3.13 -4.52 16.67
CA TYR A 216 -4.53 -4.69 16.29
C TYR A 216 -4.72 -6.01 15.55
N SER A 217 -5.90 -6.61 15.66
CA SER A 217 -6.28 -7.72 14.77
C SER A 217 -6.30 -7.25 13.31
N LEU A 218 -6.16 -8.17 12.36
CA LEU A 218 -6.21 -7.82 10.93
C LEU A 218 -7.54 -7.13 10.57
N GLU A 219 -8.64 -7.64 11.10
CA GLU A 219 -9.98 -7.11 10.83
C GLU A 219 -10.17 -5.71 11.40
N ASP A 220 -9.75 -5.47 12.64
CA ASP A 220 -9.82 -4.15 13.26
C ASP A 220 -8.90 -3.16 12.54
N ALA A 221 -7.70 -3.59 12.15
CA ALA A 221 -6.77 -2.77 11.38
C ALA A 221 -7.38 -2.35 10.03
N ILE A 222 -8.04 -3.27 9.31
CA ILE A 222 -8.72 -2.97 8.05
C ILE A 222 -9.88 -2.00 8.28
N LYS A 223 -10.74 -2.25 9.28
CA LYS A 223 -11.91 -1.43 9.59
C LYS A 223 -11.50 0.00 9.94
N VAL A 224 -10.60 0.17 10.90
CA VAL A 224 -10.11 1.50 11.32
C VAL A 224 -9.42 2.23 10.16
N SER A 225 -8.62 1.51 9.36
CA SER A 225 -7.97 2.11 8.19
C SER A 225 -8.97 2.54 7.11
N LYS A 226 -10.04 1.77 6.91
CA LYS A 226 -11.09 2.11 5.94
C LYS A 226 -11.84 3.37 6.35
N ASP A 227 -12.16 3.52 7.62
CA ASP A 227 -12.79 4.72 8.18
C ASP A 227 -11.85 5.94 8.07
N TYR A 228 -10.56 5.75 8.37
CA TYR A 228 -9.53 6.79 8.18
C TYR A 228 -9.49 7.26 6.72
N ILE A 229 -9.43 6.34 5.76
CA ILE A 229 -9.38 6.68 4.32
C ILE A 229 -10.65 7.40 3.86
N TYR A 230 -11.83 6.94 4.29
CA TYR A 230 -13.08 7.63 3.97
C TYR A 230 -13.05 9.10 4.44
N ASN A 231 -12.65 9.34 5.68
CA ASN A 231 -12.56 10.69 6.23
C ASN A 231 -11.46 11.53 5.55
N ALA A 232 -10.32 10.90 5.22
CA ALA A 232 -9.23 11.57 4.51
C ALA A 232 -9.63 12.02 3.09
N ILE A 233 -10.43 11.23 2.37
CA ILE A 233 -10.98 11.61 1.06
C ILE A 233 -12.06 12.69 1.21
N LYS A 234 -13.00 12.50 2.15
CA LYS A 234 -14.10 13.43 2.39
C LYS A 234 -13.61 14.84 2.72
N ASN A 235 -12.52 14.95 3.46
CA ASN A 235 -11.91 16.22 3.87
C ASN A 235 -10.67 16.58 3.04
N ALA A 236 -10.54 16.03 1.82
CA ALA A 236 -9.37 16.27 0.99
C ALA A 236 -9.23 17.75 0.62
N PRO A 237 -8.03 18.36 0.75
CA PRO A 237 -7.80 19.72 0.35
C PRO A 237 -7.77 19.83 -1.19
N ASN A 238 -8.29 20.91 -1.74
CA ASN A 238 -8.23 21.19 -3.18
C ASN A 238 -6.84 21.73 -3.55
N LEU A 239 -5.83 20.84 -3.59
CA LEU A 239 -4.47 21.20 -3.93
C LEU A 239 -4.09 20.71 -5.33
N GLY A 240 -3.48 21.62 -6.10
CA GLY A 240 -3.08 21.34 -7.48
C GLY A 240 -4.25 21.43 -8.47
N ALA A 241 -3.95 21.20 -9.74
CA ALA A 241 -4.92 21.33 -10.85
C ALA A 241 -5.36 19.96 -11.43
N GLY A 242 -4.93 18.86 -10.83
CA GLY A 242 -5.28 17.50 -11.23
C GLY A 242 -5.91 16.71 -10.08
N ASN A 243 -5.65 15.39 -10.01
CA ASN A 243 -6.10 14.57 -8.91
C ASN A 243 -5.27 14.89 -7.64
N GLY A 244 -5.84 15.71 -6.75
CA GLY A 244 -5.18 16.17 -5.53
C GLY A 244 -5.02 15.09 -4.45
N PRO A 245 -4.18 15.36 -3.44
CA PRO A 245 -3.96 14.43 -2.34
C PRO A 245 -5.16 14.38 -1.40
N ILE A 246 -5.29 13.26 -0.68
CA ILE A 246 -6.20 13.14 0.47
C ILE A 246 -5.69 13.97 1.66
N ASN A 247 -6.56 14.25 2.63
CA ASN A 247 -6.17 14.88 3.89
C ASN A 247 -5.67 13.83 4.87
N HIS A 248 -4.39 13.89 5.23
CA HIS A 248 -3.82 12.99 6.22
C HIS A 248 -3.94 13.53 7.66
N SER A 249 -4.21 14.84 7.83
CA SER A 249 -4.42 15.50 9.13
C SER A 249 -5.92 15.66 9.33
N LEU A 250 -6.52 14.72 10.06
CA LEU A 250 -7.97 14.73 10.34
C LEU A 250 -8.30 15.40 11.67
N ASP A 251 -7.28 15.78 12.46
CA ASP A 251 -7.44 16.58 13.65
C ASP A 251 -7.65 18.03 13.23
N ASP A 252 -8.60 18.70 13.86
CA ASP A 252 -9.13 20.01 13.53
C ASP A 252 -8.08 21.08 13.16
N PHE A 253 -8.23 21.61 11.96
CA PHE A 253 -7.76 22.95 11.63
C PHE A 253 -8.93 23.92 11.69
#